data_9b3f11334d951c302ea151786abb5def
#
_entry.id   9b3f11334d951c302ea151786abb5def
#
_cell.length_a   1.000
_cell.length_b   1.000
_cell.length_c   1.000
_cell.angle_alpha   90.00
_cell.angle_beta   90.00
_cell.angle_gamma   90.00
#
_symmetry.space_group_name_H-M   'P 1'
#
loop_
_entity.id
_entity.type
_entity.pdbx_description
1 polymer ?
#
loop_
_entity_poly.entity_id
_entity_poly.type
_entity_poly.pdbx_seq_one_letter_code
_entity_poly.pdbx_strand_id
1 'polypeptide(L)'
;MINTPVPGLAPSPAPQKATLHPQAVQVRADQPADPHAMLGAFEQLLGGYALDAESVEAAEPIALVVGTSGSTGTPKRTALTAGALAASATATENFFEANADAASQWLLALPAHYIAGAQVLARSVLAGTAPVIARSVIEPVHFSPEVFLQAVEQMSLARRFISLVPTQLHKLLESADTDPHLGAEIHEALGSFTGILLGGAPASADLLAAAQELGLNVVTTYGSAETAGGCVYSGSVLPGVRVELVPEEGMPAVPDTEGKPAHDESVQVGRIWISGAHLASGYIGDTARTAEHFFTSADGTRWYRTDDYGLLSPVAAPDSNENCSEPRLQVLGRSDDVLISGGVKISARAVATVLEEHPAVREACVVGLPDARWGTAIAAAVTLVPSAISDSASTVLNEELCALLRARCTEKLGAPAAPKQLSILPDFPLTSTGKPDRAEIYSILDRDYRQG
;
A
#
# COMPACT_ATOMS: atom_id res chain seq x y z
N MET A 1 -3.91 -10.72 -25.66
CA MET A 1 -4.98 -9.78 -26.08
C MET A 1 -4.35 -8.46 -26.43
N ILE A 2 -4.65 -7.90 -27.58
CA ILE A 2 -3.95 -6.79 -28.22
C ILE A 2 -4.25 -5.50 -27.44
N ASN A 3 -3.18 -4.88 -26.91
CA ASN A 3 -3.23 -3.56 -26.29
C ASN A 3 -3.71 -2.53 -27.32
N THR A 4 -4.96 -2.11 -27.24
CA THR A 4 -5.45 -0.98 -28.06
C THR A 4 -4.85 0.30 -27.47
N PRO A 5 -4.04 1.05 -28.21
CA PRO A 5 -3.49 2.30 -27.68
C PRO A 5 -4.60 3.29 -27.46
N VAL A 6 -4.62 3.92 -26.28
CA VAL A 6 -5.50 5.07 -26.02
C VAL A 6 -5.12 6.18 -27.00
N PRO A 7 -6.10 6.77 -27.75
CA PRO A 7 -5.79 7.79 -28.76
C PRO A 7 -5.06 8.98 -28.14
N GLY A 8 -3.90 9.35 -28.71
CA GLY A 8 -3.11 10.51 -28.29
C GLY A 8 -1.97 10.22 -27.31
N LEU A 9 -1.73 8.95 -26.94
CA LEU A 9 -0.60 8.57 -26.09
C LEU A 9 0.48 7.85 -26.91
N ALA A 10 1.70 8.36 -26.86
CA ALA A 10 2.87 7.67 -27.36
C ALA A 10 3.57 6.95 -26.20
N PRO A 11 4.11 5.72 -26.41
CA PRO A 11 4.98 5.11 -25.41
C PRO A 11 6.15 6.07 -25.13
N SER A 12 6.48 6.28 -23.87
CA SER A 12 7.67 7.04 -23.50
C SER A 12 8.85 6.45 -24.24
N PRO A 13 9.73 7.25 -24.87
CA PRO A 13 10.97 6.73 -25.42
C PRO A 13 11.64 5.92 -24.32
N ALA A 14 12.03 4.67 -24.66
CA ALA A 14 12.74 3.82 -23.71
C ALA A 14 13.85 4.67 -23.08
N PRO A 15 14.01 4.66 -21.76
CA PRO A 15 15.04 5.46 -21.13
C PRO A 15 16.36 5.14 -21.84
N GLN A 16 16.89 6.11 -22.57
CA GLN A 16 18.23 6.01 -23.18
C GLN A 16 19.11 5.57 -22.04
N LYS A 17 19.75 4.39 -22.17
CA LYS A 17 20.55 3.69 -21.16
C LYS A 17 20.62 4.47 -19.84
N ALA A 18 19.68 4.20 -18.91
CA ALA A 18 19.60 4.96 -17.69
C ALA A 18 20.97 4.90 -17.02
N THR A 19 21.66 6.01 -16.99
CA THR A 19 23.02 6.07 -16.44
C THR A 19 22.85 6.00 -14.94
N LEU A 20 23.38 4.95 -14.33
CA LEU A 20 23.45 4.86 -12.87
C LEU A 20 24.42 5.94 -12.37
N HIS A 21 24.00 6.67 -11.35
CA HIS A 21 24.96 7.51 -10.61
C HIS A 21 26.06 6.60 -10.05
N PRO A 22 27.34 7.01 -9.99
CA PRO A 22 28.43 6.18 -9.45
C PRO A 22 28.17 5.66 -8.04
N GLN A 23 27.40 6.40 -7.25
CA GLN A 23 27.00 6.06 -5.87
C GLN A 23 25.56 5.54 -5.76
N ALA A 24 24.92 5.19 -6.89
CA ALA A 24 23.56 4.70 -6.88
C ALA A 24 23.39 3.48 -5.95
N VAL A 25 22.41 3.57 -5.07
CA VAL A 25 22.04 2.49 -4.17
C VAL A 25 21.22 1.45 -4.93
N GLN A 26 21.67 0.20 -4.93
CA GLN A 26 20.94 -0.90 -5.54
C GLN A 26 20.54 -1.89 -4.45
N VAL A 27 19.25 -1.98 -4.18
CA VAL A 27 18.69 -2.90 -3.19
C VAL A 27 17.86 -3.98 -3.84
N ARG A 28 17.87 -5.17 -3.26
CA ARG A 28 17.14 -6.34 -3.73
C ARG A 28 16.11 -6.75 -2.70
N ALA A 29 14.94 -7.19 -3.15
CA ALA A 29 13.87 -7.62 -2.26
C ALA A 29 14.23 -8.84 -1.39
N ASP A 30 15.21 -9.64 -1.83
CA ASP A 30 15.67 -10.86 -1.17
C ASP A 30 16.92 -10.65 -0.28
N GLN A 31 17.44 -9.41 -0.20
CA GLN A 31 18.64 -9.11 0.59
C GLN A 31 18.40 -7.89 1.48
N PRO A 32 18.54 -8.04 2.81
CA PRO A 32 18.54 -6.90 3.71
C PRO A 32 19.60 -5.87 3.30
N ALA A 33 19.22 -4.60 3.28
CA ALA A 33 20.16 -3.50 3.05
C ALA A 33 20.59 -2.91 4.40
N ASP A 34 21.86 -2.55 4.51
CA ASP A 34 22.35 -1.80 5.67
C ASP A 34 21.82 -0.36 5.59
N PRO A 35 20.95 0.08 6.53
CA PRO A 35 20.36 1.42 6.50
C PRO A 35 21.41 2.51 6.73
N HIS A 36 22.50 2.26 7.45
CA HIS A 36 23.57 3.25 7.68
C HIS A 36 24.38 3.50 6.39
N ALA A 37 24.68 2.44 5.64
CA ALA A 37 25.35 2.57 4.34
C ALA A 37 24.45 3.29 3.34
N MET A 38 23.13 3.00 3.33
CA MET A 38 22.16 3.70 2.49
C MET A 38 22.02 5.18 2.86
N LEU A 39 21.98 5.51 4.15
CA LEU A 39 21.91 6.88 4.64
C LEU A 39 23.12 7.69 4.14
N GLY A 40 24.33 7.18 4.30
CA GLY A 40 25.54 7.86 3.82
C GLY A 40 25.57 8.05 2.29
N ALA A 41 25.03 7.10 1.52
CA ALA A 41 24.87 7.26 0.08
C ALA A 41 23.82 8.35 -0.24
N PHE A 42 22.70 8.38 0.47
CA PHE A 42 21.65 9.39 0.25
C PHE A 42 22.12 10.80 0.65
N GLU A 43 22.93 10.96 1.69
CA GLU A 43 23.56 12.25 2.02
C GLU A 43 24.35 12.83 0.85
N GLN A 44 25.06 11.99 0.11
CA GLN A 44 25.81 12.40 -1.07
C GLN A 44 24.93 12.64 -2.30
N LEU A 45 23.88 11.83 -2.47
CA LEU A 45 22.98 11.88 -3.64
C LEU A 45 21.92 12.98 -3.53
N LEU A 46 21.43 13.25 -2.31
CA LEU A 46 20.33 14.17 -2.04
C LEU A 46 20.78 15.48 -1.39
N GLY A 47 22.03 15.58 -0.95
CA GLY A 47 22.55 16.76 -0.21
C GLY A 47 22.53 18.08 -0.98
N GLY A 48 22.24 18.06 -2.29
CA GLY A 48 22.03 19.26 -3.11
C GLY A 48 20.57 19.61 -3.36
N TYR A 49 19.63 18.78 -2.87
CA TYR A 49 18.19 19.00 -3.02
C TYR A 49 17.64 19.68 -1.77
N ALA A 50 16.71 20.60 -1.98
CA ALA A 50 15.91 21.20 -0.92
C ALA A 50 14.46 20.69 -1.03
N LEU A 51 13.72 20.72 0.08
CA LEU A 51 12.32 20.30 0.13
C LEU A 51 11.35 21.23 -0.65
N ASP A 52 11.87 22.26 -1.29
CA ASP A 52 11.14 23.26 -2.09
C ASP A 52 11.49 23.24 -3.59
N ALA A 53 12.24 22.23 -4.06
CA ALA A 53 12.71 22.16 -5.43
C ALA A 53 11.55 21.85 -6.42
N GLU A 54 11.20 22.84 -7.25
CA GLU A 54 10.12 22.71 -8.27
C GLU A 54 10.55 21.98 -9.57
N SER A 55 11.83 21.71 -9.80
CA SER A 55 12.31 21.22 -11.09
C SER A 55 13.10 19.92 -11.00
N VAL A 56 12.61 18.89 -11.67
CA VAL A 56 13.35 17.65 -11.95
C VAL A 56 13.79 17.65 -13.40
N GLU A 57 15.09 17.60 -13.67
CA GLU A 57 15.60 17.48 -15.03
C GLU A 57 15.35 16.08 -15.59
N ALA A 58 14.85 16.00 -16.82
CA ALA A 58 14.46 14.74 -17.49
C ALA A 58 15.60 13.73 -17.74
N ALA A 59 16.85 14.12 -17.47
CA ALA A 59 18.07 13.34 -17.75
C ALA A 59 18.88 13.00 -16.49
N GLU A 60 18.29 13.09 -15.29
CA GLU A 60 18.99 12.79 -14.04
C GLU A 60 19.45 11.33 -13.97
N PRO A 61 20.66 11.07 -13.44
CA PRO A 61 21.14 9.71 -13.24
C PRO A 61 20.33 9.01 -12.14
N ILE A 62 20.20 7.69 -12.25
CA ILE A 62 19.50 6.87 -11.27
C ILE A 62 20.27 6.86 -9.94
N ALA A 63 19.60 7.24 -8.88
CA ALA A 63 20.12 7.29 -7.52
C ALA A 63 19.77 6.01 -6.72
N LEU A 64 18.59 5.43 -6.96
CA LEU A 64 18.11 4.25 -6.24
C LEU A 64 17.50 3.24 -7.20
N VAL A 65 17.85 1.96 -7.04
CA VAL A 65 17.18 0.84 -7.70
C VAL A 65 16.56 -0.06 -6.63
N VAL A 66 15.23 -0.15 -6.63
CA VAL A 66 14.48 -1.01 -5.69
C VAL A 66 14.00 -2.26 -6.39
N GLY A 67 14.34 -3.42 -5.82
CA GLY A 67 13.76 -4.70 -6.23
C GLY A 67 12.40 -4.91 -5.57
N THR A 68 11.39 -5.28 -6.36
CA THR A 68 10.08 -5.69 -5.81
C THR A 68 9.80 -7.14 -6.19
N SER A 69 9.17 -7.90 -5.28
CA SER A 69 8.67 -9.25 -5.59
C SER A 69 7.50 -9.10 -6.58
N GLY A 70 7.77 -9.31 -7.87
CA GLY A 70 6.70 -9.28 -8.88
C GLY A 70 5.70 -10.43 -8.66
N SER A 71 4.40 -10.20 -8.87
CA SER A 71 3.35 -11.22 -8.89
C SER A 71 3.62 -12.34 -9.91
N THR A 72 4.49 -12.09 -10.88
CA THR A 72 4.90 -13.02 -11.95
C THR A 72 6.18 -13.82 -11.63
N GLY A 73 6.69 -13.75 -10.38
CA GLY A 73 7.89 -14.48 -9.95
C GLY A 73 9.23 -13.86 -10.37
N THR A 74 9.28 -12.94 -11.32
CA THR A 74 10.51 -12.23 -11.69
C THR A 74 10.54 -10.87 -10.99
N PRO A 75 11.55 -10.58 -10.12
CA PRO A 75 11.64 -9.30 -9.44
C PRO A 75 11.74 -8.13 -10.42
N LYS A 76 10.89 -7.13 -10.25
CA LYS A 76 10.99 -5.86 -10.97
C LYS A 76 12.09 -5.02 -10.31
N ARG A 77 12.92 -4.35 -11.11
CA ARG A 77 13.99 -3.45 -10.63
C ARG A 77 13.64 -2.02 -11.00
N THR A 78 12.91 -1.34 -10.12
CA THR A 78 12.43 0.03 -10.33
C THR A 78 13.55 1.04 -10.12
N ALA A 79 13.74 1.94 -11.06
CA ALA A 79 14.81 2.94 -11.10
C ALA A 79 14.30 4.32 -10.73
N LEU A 80 14.86 4.92 -9.70
CA LEU A 80 14.49 6.24 -9.17
C LEU A 80 15.66 7.21 -9.26
N THR A 81 15.39 8.44 -9.69
CA THR A 81 16.35 9.54 -9.63
C THR A 81 16.34 10.18 -8.23
N ALA A 82 17.35 10.99 -7.93
CA ALA A 82 17.40 11.78 -6.71
C ALA A 82 16.22 12.77 -6.64
N GLY A 83 15.91 13.42 -7.77
CA GLY A 83 14.76 14.31 -7.87
C GLY A 83 13.42 13.62 -7.64
N ALA A 84 13.24 12.38 -8.10
CA ALA A 84 12.00 11.64 -7.83
C ALA A 84 11.84 11.32 -6.33
N LEU A 85 12.92 10.97 -5.64
CA LEU A 85 12.91 10.77 -4.20
C LEU A 85 12.61 12.08 -3.45
N ALA A 86 13.25 13.18 -3.86
CA ALA A 86 13.04 14.50 -3.29
C ALA A 86 11.59 14.99 -3.50
N ALA A 87 11.06 14.86 -4.71
CA ALA A 87 9.68 15.24 -5.02
C ALA A 87 8.65 14.50 -4.14
N SER A 88 8.83 13.18 -3.93
CA SER A 88 7.98 12.41 -3.02
C SER A 88 8.12 12.86 -1.56
N ALA A 89 9.34 13.18 -1.11
CA ALA A 89 9.58 13.67 0.24
C ALA A 89 8.93 15.05 0.47
N THR A 90 9.11 15.98 -0.48
CA THR A 90 8.50 17.32 -0.46
C THR A 90 6.97 17.24 -0.43
N ALA A 91 6.37 16.37 -1.28
CA ALA A 91 4.93 16.19 -1.29
C ALA A 91 4.39 15.67 0.06
N THR A 92 5.13 14.78 0.74
CA THR A 92 4.79 14.31 2.09
C THR A 92 4.89 15.44 3.11
N GLU A 93 5.96 16.23 3.06
CA GLU A 93 6.18 17.34 3.98
C GLU A 93 5.07 18.40 3.85
N ASN A 94 4.70 18.73 2.62
CA ASN A 94 3.62 19.69 2.32
C ASN A 94 2.25 19.19 2.78
N PHE A 95 1.99 17.86 2.73
CA PHE A 95 0.74 17.28 3.22
C PHE A 95 0.55 17.49 4.73
N PHE A 96 1.64 17.43 5.50
CA PHE A 96 1.61 17.65 6.96
C PHE A 96 1.83 19.12 7.33
N GLU A 97 1.56 20.05 6.42
CA GLU A 97 1.74 21.49 6.58
C GLU A 97 3.17 21.86 7.04
N ALA A 98 4.00 22.21 6.06
CA ALA A 98 5.40 22.62 6.25
C ALA A 98 5.57 23.93 7.07
N ASN A 99 4.54 24.41 7.76
CA ASN A 99 4.58 25.59 8.63
C ASN A 99 5.40 25.38 9.90
N ALA A 100 6.27 24.41 9.90
CA ALA A 100 7.04 24.15 11.09
C ALA A 100 8.44 24.76 10.91
N ASP A 101 8.73 25.76 11.70
CA ASP A 101 10.10 26.12 12.08
C ASP A 101 10.86 24.91 12.70
N ALA A 102 10.20 23.75 12.82
CA ALA A 102 10.71 22.53 13.41
C ALA A 102 11.01 21.45 12.35
N ALA A 103 12.24 20.99 12.30
CA ALA A 103 12.67 19.90 11.43
C ALA A 103 11.98 18.58 11.77
N SER A 104 11.67 17.78 10.74
CA SER A 104 11.02 16.48 10.86
C SER A 104 12.03 15.40 11.25
N GLN A 105 11.72 14.58 12.26
CA GLN A 105 12.50 13.40 12.62
C GLN A 105 11.70 12.13 12.29
N TRP A 106 12.34 11.22 11.59
CA TRP A 106 11.73 9.97 11.15
C TRP A 106 12.24 8.76 11.95
N LEU A 107 11.32 7.86 12.30
CA LEU A 107 11.64 6.54 12.83
C LEU A 107 11.56 5.50 11.72
N LEU A 108 12.69 4.82 11.45
CA LEU A 108 12.78 3.71 10.52
C LEU A 108 12.41 2.40 11.23
N ALA A 109 11.20 1.91 11.01
CA ALA A 109 10.67 0.65 11.53
C ALA A 109 10.41 -0.40 10.42
N LEU A 110 10.72 -0.05 9.16
CA LEU A 110 10.57 -0.91 7.99
C LEU A 110 11.94 -1.19 7.36
N PRO A 111 12.13 -2.37 6.73
CA PRO A 111 13.40 -2.68 6.07
C PRO A 111 13.77 -1.65 5.00
N ALA A 112 15.02 -1.17 5.02
CA ALA A 112 15.50 -0.10 4.14
C ALA A 112 15.57 -0.49 2.65
N HIS A 113 15.57 -1.79 2.32
CA HIS A 113 15.57 -2.28 0.94
C HIS A 113 14.19 -2.19 0.24
N TYR A 114 13.13 -1.81 0.95
CA TYR A 114 11.84 -1.48 0.35
C TYR A 114 11.65 0.02 0.25
N ILE A 115 10.85 0.46 -0.71
CA ILE A 115 10.68 1.88 -0.98
C ILE A 115 10.20 2.68 0.25
N ALA A 116 9.35 2.09 1.10
CA ALA A 116 8.87 2.76 2.30
C ALA A 116 10.00 3.04 3.30
N GLY A 117 10.91 2.07 3.54
CA GLY A 117 12.08 2.28 4.39
C GLY A 117 13.12 3.19 3.74
N ALA A 118 13.39 3.04 2.45
CA ALA A 118 14.28 3.93 1.71
C ALA A 118 13.82 5.38 1.77
N GLN A 119 12.51 5.64 1.67
CA GLN A 119 11.94 6.98 1.78
C GLN A 119 12.07 7.58 3.18
N VAL A 120 12.04 6.79 4.24
CA VAL A 120 12.34 7.29 5.59
C VAL A 120 13.75 7.86 5.64
N LEU A 121 14.73 7.16 5.05
CA LEU A 121 16.12 7.66 4.98
C LEU A 121 16.24 8.91 4.11
N ALA A 122 15.62 8.89 2.93
CA ALA A 122 15.64 10.06 2.02
C ALA A 122 15.01 11.30 2.66
N ARG A 123 13.86 11.16 3.31
CA ARG A 123 13.17 12.25 4.03
C ARG A 123 14.01 12.81 5.18
N SER A 124 14.71 11.93 5.92
CA SER A 124 15.62 12.37 6.99
C SER A 124 16.77 13.22 6.45
N VAL A 125 17.41 12.79 5.36
CA VAL A 125 18.48 13.54 4.69
C VAL A 125 17.97 14.91 4.23
N LEU A 126 16.82 14.95 3.55
CA LEU A 126 16.24 16.19 3.02
C LEU A 126 15.76 17.14 4.13
N ALA A 127 15.32 16.60 5.27
CA ALA A 127 14.99 17.38 6.46
C ALA A 127 16.24 17.84 7.26
N GLY A 128 17.43 17.39 6.89
CA GLY A 128 18.67 17.68 7.61
C GLY A 128 18.74 17.05 9.00
N THR A 129 18.05 15.93 9.23
CA THR A 129 17.96 15.24 10.52
C THR A 129 18.46 13.81 10.45
N ALA A 130 18.92 13.29 11.59
CA ALA A 130 19.25 11.88 11.70
C ALA A 130 17.97 11.06 11.97
N PRO A 131 17.73 9.98 11.19
CA PRO A 131 16.64 9.05 11.51
C PRO A 131 16.99 8.27 12.77
N VAL A 132 15.96 7.90 13.54
CA VAL A 132 16.09 6.84 14.53
C VAL A 132 15.85 5.51 13.81
N ILE A 133 16.69 4.50 14.04
CA ILE A 133 16.59 3.18 13.39
C ILE A 133 16.19 2.16 14.45
N ALA A 134 15.02 1.56 14.31
CA ALA A 134 14.56 0.51 15.20
C ALA A 134 15.47 -0.74 15.11
N ARG A 135 15.72 -1.40 16.22
CA ARG A 135 16.58 -2.60 16.27
C ARG A 135 16.10 -3.71 15.34
N SER A 136 14.80 -3.83 15.14
CA SER A 136 14.23 -4.82 14.20
C SER A 136 14.64 -4.63 12.74
N VAL A 137 15.24 -3.49 12.38
CA VAL A 137 15.75 -3.23 11.02
C VAL A 137 17.21 -3.67 10.87
N ILE A 138 18.00 -3.60 11.93
CA ILE A 138 19.46 -3.82 11.91
C ILE A 138 19.90 -5.09 12.65
N GLU A 139 19.06 -5.64 13.51
CA GLU A 139 19.34 -6.85 14.29
C GLU A 139 18.34 -7.96 13.92
N PRO A 140 18.66 -9.24 14.16
CA PRO A 140 17.76 -10.37 13.92
C PRO A 140 16.68 -10.47 15.03
N VAL A 141 15.99 -9.36 15.30
CA VAL A 141 14.88 -9.29 16.25
C VAL A 141 13.61 -8.87 15.52
N HIS A 142 12.48 -9.41 15.92
CA HIS A 142 11.21 -9.03 15.33
C HIS A 142 10.72 -7.69 15.88
N PHE A 143 9.93 -6.97 15.07
CA PHE A 143 9.22 -5.80 15.54
C PHE A 143 8.26 -6.18 16.68
N SER A 144 8.38 -5.49 17.82
CA SER A 144 7.56 -5.69 19.02
C SER A 144 7.29 -4.35 19.70
N PRO A 145 6.33 -4.28 20.67
CA PRO A 145 6.12 -3.09 21.47
C PRO A 145 7.39 -2.57 22.15
N GLU A 146 8.19 -3.43 22.72
CA GLU A 146 9.43 -3.05 23.43
C GLU A 146 10.46 -2.46 22.47
N VAL A 147 10.60 -3.06 21.26
CA VAL A 147 11.50 -2.53 20.21
C VAL A 147 11.01 -1.17 19.72
N PHE A 148 9.69 -0.99 19.58
CA PHE A 148 9.09 0.26 19.20
C PHE A 148 9.31 1.35 20.27
N LEU A 149 8.99 1.08 21.54
CA LEU A 149 9.17 2.02 22.66
C LEU A 149 10.62 2.45 22.82
N GLN A 150 11.57 1.50 22.81
CA GLN A 150 13.00 1.80 22.85
C GLN A 150 13.46 2.72 21.70
N ALA A 151 12.88 2.59 20.54
CA ALA A 151 13.19 3.47 19.41
C ALA A 151 12.55 4.86 19.58
N VAL A 152 11.32 4.96 20.07
CA VAL A 152 10.66 6.24 20.34
C VAL A 152 11.40 7.05 21.41
N GLU A 153 11.92 6.41 22.45
CA GLU A 153 12.73 7.08 23.49
C GLU A 153 14.00 7.76 22.92
N GLN A 154 14.53 7.28 21.79
CA GLN A 154 15.69 7.89 21.14
C GLN A 154 15.35 9.10 20.27
N MET A 155 14.06 9.36 20.02
CA MET A 155 13.61 10.50 19.23
C MET A 155 13.70 11.78 20.06
N SER A 156 14.40 12.79 19.55
CA SER A 156 14.70 14.02 20.25
C SER A 156 13.94 15.25 19.76
N LEU A 157 13.37 15.19 18.55
CA LEU A 157 12.64 16.32 17.97
C LEU A 157 11.12 16.19 18.25
N ALA A 158 10.44 17.32 18.25
CA ALA A 158 9.01 17.38 18.52
C ALA A 158 8.16 16.91 17.32
N ARG A 159 8.63 17.17 16.09
CA ARG A 159 7.92 16.80 14.87
C ARG A 159 8.36 15.43 14.41
N ARG A 160 7.61 14.39 14.80
CA ARG A 160 7.97 12.99 14.68
C ARG A 160 7.10 12.26 13.65
N PHE A 161 7.71 11.40 12.85
CA PHE A 161 7.04 10.59 11.85
C PHE A 161 7.51 9.14 11.88
N ILE A 162 6.61 8.24 11.51
CA ILE A 162 6.91 6.82 11.34
C ILE A 162 6.13 6.26 10.16
N SER A 163 6.71 5.27 9.46
CA SER A 163 5.98 4.46 8.48
C SER A 163 5.83 3.05 9.01
N LEU A 164 4.59 2.55 9.01
CA LEU A 164 4.22 1.21 9.47
C LEU A 164 3.43 0.45 8.40
N VAL A 165 3.44 -0.87 8.50
CA VAL A 165 2.44 -1.71 7.84
C VAL A 165 1.28 -1.99 8.81
N PRO A 166 0.06 -2.32 8.30
CA PRO A 166 -1.10 -2.58 9.16
C PRO A 166 -0.86 -3.61 10.26
N THR A 167 -0.12 -4.68 9.96
CA THR A 167 0.23 -5.72 10.93
C THR A 167 1.08 -5.21 12.10
N GLN A 168 1.94 -4.21 11.87
CA GLN A 168 2.75 -3.60 12.94
C GLN A 168 1.87 -2.74 13.85
N LEU A 169 1.02 -1.88 13.27
CA LEU A 169 0.10 -1.06 14.07
C LEU A 169 -0.88 -1.94 14.87
N HIS A 170 -1.45 -2.96 14.22
CA HIS A 170 -2.36 -3.90 14.88
C HIS A 170 -1.68 -4.59 16.08
N LYS A 171 -0.44 -5.06 15.91
CA LYS A 171 0.33 -5.67 16.99
C LYS A 171 0.55 -4.72 18.17
N LEU A 172 0.79 -3.44 17.93
CA LEU A 172 0.94 -2.44 18.99
C LEU A 172 -0.38 -2.25 19.76
N LEU A 173 -1.51 -2.11 19.05
CA LEU A 173 -2.81 -1.88 19.67
C LEU A 173 -3.29 -3.14 20.40
N GLU A 174 -3.16 -4.35 19.85
CA GLU A 174 -3.48 -5.61 20.54
C GLU A 174 -2.66 -5.79 21.83
N SER A 175 -1.39 -5.45 21.81
CA SER A 175 -0.52 -5.54 23.00
C SER A 175 -0.93 -4.50 24.06
N ALA A 176 -1.41 -3.33 23.63
CA ALA A 176 -1.92 -2.30 24.52
C ALA A 176 -3.21 -2.76 25.24
N ASP A 177 -4.06 -3.50 24.57
CA ASP A 177 -5.31 -4.03 25.16
C ASP A 177 -5.08 -5.16 26.18
N THR A 178 -3.98 -5.91 26.02
CA THR A 178 -3.68 -7.07 26.87
C THR A 178 -2.94 -6.72 28.16
N ASP A 179 -2.15 -5.63 28.17
CA ASP A 179 -1.41 -5.15 29.34
C ASP A 179 -1.64 -3.64 29.51
N PRO A 180 -2.42 -3.22 30.55
CA PRO A 180 -2.76 -1.81 30.76
C PRO A 180 -1.56 -0.88 31.01
N HIS A 181 -0.47 -1.38 31.61
CA HIS A 181 0.72 -0.57 31.84
C HIS A 181 1.47 -0.35 30.51
N LEU A 182 1.76 -1.41 29.79
CA LEU A 182 2.37 -1.37 28.47
C LEU A 182 1.48 -0.58 27.48
N GLY A 183 0.14 -0.72 27.62
CA GLY A 183 -0.84 0.01 26.84
C GLY A 183 -0.73 1.51 26.97
N ALA A 184 -0.59 2.02 28.21
CA ALA A 184 -0.42 3.44 28.44
C ALA A 184 0.87 3.99 27.77
N GLU A 185 1.98 3.24 27.86
CA GLU A 185 3.23 3.61 27.23
C GLU A 185 3.14 3.60 25.67
N ILE A 186 2.47 2.59 25.12
CA ILE A 186 2.26 2.50 23.66
C ILE A 186 1.38 3.66 23.17
N HIS A 187 0.28 3.96 23.86
CA HIS A 187 -0.63 5.05 23.47
C HIS A 187 0.06 6.41 23.57
N GLU A 188 0.85 6.66 24.60
CA GLU A 188 1.64 7.88 24.74
C GLU A 188 2.69 7.99 23.60
N ALA A 189 3.40 6.90 23.32
CA ALA A 189 4.39 6.85 22.25
C ALA A 189 3.77 7.08 20.87
N LEU A 190 2.65 6.40 20.54
CA LEU A 190 1.94 6.59 19.27
C LEU A 190 1.35 8.00 19.16
N GLY A 191 0.80 8.54 20.25
CA GLY A 191 0.26 9.91 20.30
C GLY A 191 1.32 11.01 20.14
N SER A 192 2.61 10.68 20.33
CA SER A 192 3.71 11.62 20.13
C SER A 192 4.07 11.87 18.66
N PHE A 193 3.53 11.08 17.73
CA PHE A 193 3.81 11.25 16.31
C PHE A 193 2.92 12.30 15.67
N THR A 194 3.52 13.23 14.94
CA THR A 194 2.85 14.18 14.06
C THR A 194 2.10 13.46 12.93
N GLY A 195 2.66 12.33 12.46
CA GLY A 195 2.01 11.49 11.46
C GLY A 195 2.52 10.06 11.48
N ILE A 196 1.59 9.12 11.39
CA ILE A 196 1.85 7.67 11.25
C ILE A 196 1.40 7.26 9.85
N LEU A 197 2.35 7.07 8.93
CA LEU A 197 2.05 6.62 7.58
C LEU A 197 1.79 5.12 7.58
N LEU A 198 0.58 4.71 7.21
CA LEU A 198 0.17 3.32 7.17
C LEU A 198 0.03 2.85 5.72
N GLY A 199 0.90 1.94 5.28
CA GLY A 199 0.93 1.53 3.88
C GLY A 199 1.38 0.10 3.66
N GLY A 200 1.58 -0.23 2.38
CA GLY A 200 2.07 -1.54 1.98
C GLY A 200 1.00 -2.62 1.84
N ALA A 201 -0.11 -2.52 2.57
CA ALA A 201 -1.30 -3.36 2.46
C ALA A 201 -2.55 -2.53 2.83
N PRO A 202 -3.76 -2.96 2.46
CA PRO A 202 -4.98 -2.35 2.97
C PRO A 202 -5.08 -2.50 4.49
N ALA A 203 -5.53 -1.45 5.19
CA ALA A 203 -5.87 -1.49 6.60
C ALA A 203 -7.36 -1.82 6.76
N SER A 204 -7.71 -2.61 7.78
CA SER A 204 -9.11 -2.89 8.10
C SER A 204 -9.80 -1.64 8.65
N ALA A 205 -11.13 -1.56 8.48
CA ALA A 205 -11.91 -0.45 9.02
C ALA A 205 -11.82 -0.39 10.56
N ASP A 206 -11.80 -1.54 11.20
CA ASP A 206 -11.71 -1.64 12.68
C ASP A 206 -10.37 -1.13 13.20
N LEU A 207 -9.25 -1.46 12.52
CA LEU A 207 -7.93 -0.93 12.87
C LEU A 207 -7.88 0.61 12.77
N LEU A 208 -8.48 1.16 11.71
CA LEU A 208 -8.54 2.60 11.53
C LEU A 208 -9.47 3.28 12.53
N ALA A 209 -10.62 2.66 12.86
CA ALA A 209 -11.54 3.14 13.88
C ALA A 209 -10.87 3.15 15.27
N ALA A 210 -10.21 2.06 15.67
CA ALA A 210 -9.47 1.98 16.92
C ALA A 210 -8.38 3.07 17.02
N ALA A 211 -7.62 3.28 15.94
CA ALA A 211 -6.62 4.35 15.91
C ALA A 211 -7.25 5.75 16.03
N GLN A 212 -8.40 5.97 15.40
CA GLN A 212 -9.14 7.22 15.49
C GLN A 212 -9.72 7.47 16.89
N GLU A 213 -10.26 6.45 17.54
CA GLU A 213 -10.76 6.54 18.91
C GLU A 213 -9.67 6.93 19.91
N LEU A 214 -8.43 6.50 19.65
CA LEU A 214 -7.25 6.88 20.43
C LEU A 214 -6.69 8.25 20.04
N GLY A 215 -7.29 8.95 19.06
CA GLY A 215 -6.82 10.25 18.59
C GLY A 215 -5.49 10.20 17.85
N LEU A 216 -5.08 9.05 17.31
CA LEU A 216 -3.82 8.89 16.58
C LEU A 216 -3.92 9.50 15.18
N ASN A 217 -2.91 10.24 14.76
CA ASN A 217 -2.85 10.77 13.40
C ASN A 217 -2.32 9.70 12.41
N VAL A 218 -3.15 8.68 12.15
CA VAL A 218 -2.86 7.62 11.18
C VAL A 218 -3.34 8.05 9.80
N VAL A 219 -2.41 8.04 8.84
CA VAL A 219 -2.65 8.38 7.44
C VAL A 219 -2.41 7.16 6.58
N THR A 220 -3.46 6.64 5.94
CA THR A 220 -3.32 5.54 4.98
C THR A 220 -2.63 6.05 3.73
N THR A 221 -1.70 5.25 3.15
CA THR A 221 -0.94 5.65 1.99
C THR A 221 -1.11 4.69 0.83
N TYR A 222 -1.37 5.23 -0.36
CA TYR A 222 -1.33 4.49 -1.62
C TYR A 222 -0.16 4.96 -2.48
N GLY A 223 0.57 4.00 -3.02
CA GLY A 223 1.72 4.19 -3.87
C GLY A 223 2.56 2.93 -3.97
N SER A 224 3.64 3.00 -4.72
CA SER A 224 4.51 1.86 -5.02
C SER A 224 5.97 2.31 -5.18
N ALA A 225 6.86 1.40 -5.57
CA ALA A 225 8.23 1.76 -5.94
C ALA A 225 8.25 2.69 -7.17
N GLU A 226 7.30 2.52 -8.09
CA GLU A 226 7.15 3.29 -9.32
C GLU A 226 6.76 4.75 -9.07
N THR A 227 6.19 5.03 -7.89
CA THR A 227 5.81 6.38 -7.44
C THR A 227 6.70 6.91 -6.30
N ALA A 228 7.91 6.36 -6.16
CA ALA A 228 8.84 6.67 -5.08
C ALA A 228 8.19 6.60 -3.68
N GLY A 229 7.24 5.70 -3.47
CA GLY A 229 6.46 5.55 -2.25
C GLY A 229 5.03 6.08 -2.36
N GLY A 230 4.42 6.43 -1.23
CA GLY A 230 3.05 6.93 -1.19
C GLY A 230 2.88 8.26 -1.92
N CYS A 231 1.85 8.36 -2.73
CA CYS A 231 1.49 9.56 -3.52
C CYS A 231 0.03 9.98 -3.35
N VAL A 232 -0.79 9.16 -2.65
CA VAL A 232 -2.15 9.51 -2.22
C VAL A 232 -2.28 9.15 -0.75
N TYR A 233 -2.70 10.08 0.07
CA TYR A 233 -2.79 9.95 1.53
C TYR A 233 -4.25 10.09 1.99
N SER A 234 -4.77 9.07 2.65
CA SER A 234 -6.17 8.99 3.09
C SER A 234 -7.17 9.38 1.98
N GLY A 235 -6.86 8.96 0.74
CA GLY A 235 -7.63 9.28 -0.46
C GLY A 235 -7.32 10.64 -1.11
N SER A 236 -6.64 11.56 -0.43
CA SER A 236 -6.24 12.85 -1.00
C SER A 236 -4.96 12.70 -1.83
N VAL A 237 -4.98 13.24 -3.04
CA VAL A 237 -3.82 13.25 -3.94
C VAL A 237 -2.80 14.27 -3.41
N LEU A 238 -1.53 13.87 -3.30
CA LEU A 238 -0.50 14.75 -2.75
C LEU A 238 -0.19 15.93 -3.70
N PRO A 239 0.27 17.07 -3.16
CA PRO A 239 0.72 18.20 -3.98
C PRO A 239 1.76 17.78 -5.02
N GLY A 240 1.61 18.26 -6.26
CA GLY A 240 2.49 17.90 -7.38
C GLY A 240 2.22 16.53 -8.01
N VAL A 241 1.26 15.78 -7.50
CA VAL A 241 0.77 14.52 -8.06
C VAL A 241 -0.52 14.76 -8.84
N ARG A 242 -0.67 14.09 -9.98
CA ARG A 242 -1.94 14.03 -10.73
C ARG A 242 -2.40 12.59 -10.83
N VAL A 243 -3.69 12.37 -10.63
CA VAL A 243 -4.33 11.07 -10.80
C VAL A 243 -5.44 11.19 -11.84
N GLU A 244 -5.45 10.29 -12.81
CA GLU A 244 -6.54 10.11 -13.76
C GLU A 244 -7.05 8.69 -13.71
N LEU A 245 -8.37 8.53 -13.88
CA LEU A 245 -9.00 7.22 -14.01
C LEU A 245 -9.36 6.99 -15.47
N VAL A 246 -8.70 6.00 -16.07
CA VAL A 246 -8.93 5.64 -17.48
C VAL A 246 -9.85 4.44 -17.54
N PRO A 247 -11.08 4.59 -18.10
CA PRO A 247 -12.00 3.48 -18.26
C PRO A 247 -11.41 2.39 -19.16
N GLU A 248 -11.53 1.13 -18.76
CA GLU A 248 -11.13 -0.04 -19.55
C GLU A 248 -12.27 -1.03 -19.69
N GLU A 249 -12.35 -1.74 -20.84
CA GLU A 249 -13.33 -2.80 -21.01
C GLU A 249 -13.13 -3.92 -19.97
N GLY A 250 -14.22 -4.25 -19.27
CA GLY A 250 -14.24 -5.37 -18.35
C GLY A 250 -13.74 -5.06 -16.95
N MET A 251 -13.78 -3.80 -16.54
CA MET A 251 -13.63 -3.44 -15.13
C MET A 251 -14.70 -4.12 -14.28
N PRO A 252 -14.38 -4.46 -13.01
CA PRO A 252 -15.40 -4.95 -12.08
C PRO A 252 -16.50 -3.89 -11.89
N ALA A 253 -17.75 -4.33 -11.82
CA ALA A 253 -18.84 -3.45 -11.44
C ALA A 253 -18.60 -2.93 -10.02
N VAL A 254 -18.71 -1.62 -9.83
CA VAL A 254 -18.65 -1.00 -8.51
C VAL A 254 -20.09 -0.84 -8.02
N PRO A 255 -20.51 -1.54 -6.96
CA PRO A 255 -21.79 -1.29 -6.34
C PRO A 255 -21.77 0.09 -5.67
N ASP A 256 -22.91 0.80 -5.73
CA ASP A 256 -23.14 1.96 -4.86
C ASP A 256 -23.27 1.52 -3.38
N THR A 257 -23.47 2.49 -2.48
CA THR A 257 -23.69 2.22 -1.05
C THR A 257 -24.95 1.38 -0.76
N GLU A 258 -25.85 1.21 -1.77
CA GLU A 258 -27.06 0.38 -1.71
C GLU A 258 -26.91 -0.96 -2.45
N GLY A 259 -25.71 -1.28 -2.99
CA GLY A 259 -25.45 -2.52 -3.73
C GLY A 259 -25.95 -2.51 -5.20
N LYS A 260 -26.32 -1.33 -5.72
CA LYS A 260 -26.71 -1.15 -7.13
C LYS A 260 -25.51 -0.66 -7.96
N PRO A 261 -25.48 -0.89 -9.28
CA PRO A 261 -24.45 -0.28 -10.14
C PRO A 261 -24.49 1.24 -9.98
N ALA A 262 -23.37 1.85 -9.65
CA ALA A 262 -23.29 3.30 -9.51
C ALA A 262 -23.63 3.97 -10.84
N HIS A 263 -24.74 4.70 -10.88
CA HIS A 263 -25.20 5.49 -12.03
C HIS A 263 -24.98 7.00 -11.82
N ASP A 264 -24.18 7.37 -10.79
CA ASP A 264 -23.86 8.76 -10.53
C ASP A 264 -22.75 9.21 -11.50
N GLU A 265 -23.09 10.11 -12.42
CA GLU A 265 -22.16 10.69 -13.41
C GLU A 265 -21.00 11.46 -12.75
N SER A 266 -21.08 11.79 -11.46
CA SER A 266 -20.01 12.43 -10.69
C SER A 266 -18.94 11.44 -10.23
N VAL A 267 -19.19 10.13 -10.27
CA VAL A 267 -18.27 9.08 -9.85
C VAL A 267 -17.50 8.56 -11.04
N GLN A 268 -16.18 8.80 -11.04
CA GLN A 268 -15.30 8.26 -12.07
C GLN A 268 -14.70 6.93 -11.60
N VAL A 269 -14.75 5.91 -12.46
CA VAL A 269 -14.15 4.60 -12.21
C VAL A 269 -13.23 4.24 -13.37
N GLY A 270 -12.04 3.76 -13.06
CA GLY A 270 -11.08 3.40 -14.11
C GLY A 270 -9.78 2.82 -13.55
N ARG A 271 -8.89 2.48 -14.47
CA ARG A 271 -7.50 2.17 -14.13
C ARG A 271 -6.80 3.44 -13.66
N ILE A 272 -6.09 3.35 -12.55
CA ILE A 272 -5.39 4.48 -11.97
C ILE A 272 -4.14 4.79 -12.80
N TRP A 273 -4.06 6.02 -13.31
CA TRP A 273 -2.88 6.57 -13.96
C TRP A 273 -2.36 7.72 -13.10
N ILE A 274 -1.04 7.76 -12.91
CA ILE A 274 -0.38 8.71 -12.02
C ILE A 274 0.66 9.50 -12.79
N SER A 275 0.72 10.81 -12.55
CA SER A 275 1.73 11.71 -13.10
C SER A 275 2.32 12.59 -12.00
N GLY A 276 3.57 12.98 -12.17
CA GLY A 276 4.30 13.86 -11.28
C GLY A 276 5.81 13.63 -11.32
N ALA A 277 6.54 14.54 -10.68
CA ALA A 277 8.00 14.49 -10.63
C ALA A 277 8.55 13.28 -9.83
N HIS A 278 7.74 12.70 -8.96
CA HIS A 278 8.06 11.53 -8.12
C HIS A 278 8.08 10.20 -8.88
N LEU A 279 7.73 10.18 -10.18
CA LEU A 279 7.68 8.93 -10.94
C LEU A 279 9.06 8.34 -11.21
N ALA A 280 9.17 7.02 -11.06
CA ALA A 280 10.36 6.26 -11.45
C ALA A 280 10.69 6.44 -12.93
N SER A 281 11.96 6.34 -13.28
CA SER A 281 12.41 6.39 -14.70
C SER A 281 11.94 5.18 -15.51
N GLY A 282 11.65 4.05 -14.84
CA GLY A 282 11.22 2.79 -15.44
C GLY A 282 11.85 1.60 -14.76
N TYR A 283 11.94 0.48 -15.48
CA TYR A 283 12.50 -0.77 -14.95
C TYR A 283 13.86 -1.05 -15.59
N ILE A 284 14.89 -1.28 -14.77
CA ILE A 284 16.25 -1.58 -15.24
C ILE A 284 16.28 -2.95 -15.91
N GLY A 285 16.73 -2.95 -17.17
CA GLY A 285 16.86 -4.17 -17.97
C GLY A 285 15.56 -4.71 -18.56
N ASP A 286 14.43 -3.98 -18.39
CA ASP A 286 13.12 -4.37 -18.93
C ASP A 286 12.46 -3.18 -19.65
N THR A 287 12.91 -2.95 -20.87
CA THR A 287 12.38 -1.86 -21.72
C THR A 287 10.96 -2.11 -22.18
N ALA A 288 10.58 -3.38 -22.36
CA ALA A 288 9.23 -3.75 -22.77
C ALA A 288 8.22 -3.40 -21.68
N ARG A 289 8.48 -3.81 -20.44
CA ARG A 289 7.65 -3.46 -19.28
C ARG A 289 7.66 -1.95 -19.02
N THR A 290 8.80 -1.28 -19.18
CA THR A 290 8.85 0.19 -19.07
C THR A 290 7.89 0.84 -20.06
N ALA A 291 7.92 0.45 -21.33
CA ALA A 291 7.03 0.96 -22.36
C ALA A 291 5.54 0.57 -22.13
N GLU A 292 5.29 -0.52 -21.43
CA GLU A 292 3.93 -0.94 -21.05
C GLU A 292 3.32 -0.08 -19.97
N HIS A 293 4.11 0.39 -19.00
CA HIS A 293 3.62 1.09 -17.83
C HIS A 293 3.85 2.60 -17.84
N PHE A 294 4.85 3.09 -18.59
CA PHE A 294 5.18 4.52 -18.62
C PHE A 294 4.95 5.11 -20.01
N PHE A 295 4.19 6.19 -20.06
CA PHE A 295 3.78 6.86 -21.29
C PHE A 295 4.06 8.36 -21.21
N THR A 296 4.16 9.00 -22.35
CA THR A 296 4.19 10.45 -22.47
C THR A 296 3.04 10.89 -23.37
N SER A 297 2.17 11.75 -22.86
CA SER A 297 1.08 12.33 -23.63
C SER A 297 1.56 13.39 -24.60
N ALA A 298 0.70 13.81 -25.52
CA ALA A 298 1.03 14.77 -26.57
C ALA A 298 1.47 16.14 -26.04
N ASP A 299 1.01 16.50 -24.83
CA ASP A 299 1.41 17.73 -24.12
C ASP A 299 2.74 17.60 -23.36
N GLY A 300 3.42 16.43 -23.45
CA GLY A 300 4.67 16.15 -22.77
C GLY A 300 4.52 15.62 -21.34
N THR A 301 3.30 15.49 -20.82
CA THR A 301 3.08 14.93 -19.48
C THR A 301 3.43 13.45 -19.43
N ARG A 302 4.25 13.06 -18.46
CA ARG A 302 4.64 11.67 -18.26
C ARG A 302 3.70 10.98 -17.26
N TRP A 303 3.22 9.79 -17.63
CA TRP A 303 2.25 9.00 -16.88
C TRP A 303 2.80 7.62 -16.53
N TYR A 304 2.45 7.15 -15.34
CA TYR A 304 2.59 5.76 -14.92
C TYR A 304 1.21 5.11 -14.88
N ARG A 305 1.00 4.09 -15.71
CA ARG A 305 -0.18 3.24 -15.70
C ARG A 305 0.01 2.16 -14.65
N THR A 306 -0.74 2.23 -13.58
CA THR A 306 -0.71 1.22 -12.52
C THR A 306 -1.41 -0.08 -12.95
N ASP A 307 -1.31 -1.13 -12.15
CA ASP A 307 -2.16 -2.32 -12.27
C ASP A 307 -3.43 -2.21 -11.40
N ASP A 308 -3.71 -1.06 -10.81
CA ASP A 308 -4.80 -0.87 -9.87
C ASP A 308 -5.99 -0.15 -10.52
N TYR A 309 -7.19 -0.54 -10.11
CA TYR A 309 -8.44 0.18 -10.40
C TYR A 309 -8.80 1.07 -9.23
N GLY A 310 -9.42 2.19 -9.52
CA GLY A 310 -9.85 3.17 -8.53
C GLY A 310 -11.19 3.80 -8.85
N LEU A 311 -11.69 4.50 -7.86
CA LEU A 311 -12.88 5.33 -7.90
C LEU A 311 -12.51 6.72 -7.38
N LEU A 312 -12.85 7.77 -8.14
CA LEU A 312 -12.79 9.15 -7.67
C LEU A 312 -14.22 9.61 -7.36
N SER A 313 -14.48 9.95 -6.12
CA SER A 313 -15.75 10.48 -5.67
C SER A 313 -15.57 11.88 -5.11
N PRO A 314 -16.50 12.82 -5.45
CA PRO A 314 -16.55 14.09 -4.74
C PRO A 314 -16.89 13.81 -3.26
N VAL A 315 -16.11 14.38 -2.34
CA VAL A 315 -16.45 14.32 -0.90
C VAL A 315 -17.37 15.49 -0.60
N ALA A 316 -18.58 15.19 -0.14
CA ALA A 316 -19.38 16.18 0.56
C ALA A 316 -18.65 16.51 1.87
N ALA A 317 -18.12 17.72 2.02
CA ALA A 317 -17.57 18.19 3.28
C ALA A 317 -18.72 18.31 4.30
N PRO A 318 -18.66 17.60 5.45
CA PRO A 318 -19.77 17.62 6.39
C PRO A 318 -20.04 18.99 7.02
N ASP A 319 -19.12 19.96 6.97
CA ASP A 319 -19.26 21.22 7.71
C ASP A 319 -18.64 22.47 7.07
N SER A 320 -18.32 22.48 5.77
CA SER A 320 -17.79 23.69 5.13
C SER A 320 -18.77 24.30 4.14
N ASN A 321 -19.07 25.58 4.31
CA ASN A 321 -19.84 26.45 3.39
C ASN A 321 -19.08 26.72 2.06
N GLU A 322 -18.01 25.99 1.77
CA GLU A 322 -17.20 26.15 0.58
C GLU A 322 -17.37 24.95 -0.37
N ASN A 323 -17.80 25.25 -1.56
CA ASN A 323 -18.19 24.36 -2.67
C ASN A 323 -16.96 23.73 -3.39
N CYS A 324 -15.87 23.40 -2.68
CA CYS A 324 -14.64 22.81 -3.21
C CYS A 324 -14.21 21.61 -2.35
N SER A 325 -14.92 20.50 -2.50
CA SER A 325 -14.38 19.23 -2.00
C SER A 325 -13.50 18.60 -3.08
N GLU A 326 -12.20 18.52 -2.82
CA GLU A 326 -11.29 17.78 -3.71
C GLU A 326 -11.73 16.31 -3.77
N PRO A 327 -11.75 15.71 -4.99
CA PRO A 327 -12.17 14.32 -5.14
C PRO A 327 -11.20 13.40 -4.40
N ARG A 328 -11.73 12.36 -3.72
CA ARG A 328 -10.92 11.35 -3.06
C ARG A 328 -10.80 10.09 -3.89
N LEU A 329 -9.57 9.59 -3.96
CA LEU A 329 -9.27 8.31 -4.59
C LEU A 329 -9.52 7.16 -3.61
N GLN A 330 -10.38 6.24 -4.01
CA GLN A 330 -10.53 4.94 -3.39
C GLN A 330 -9.95 3.86 -4.31
N VAL A 331 -9.02 3.05 -3.81
CA VAL A 331 -8.46 1.92 -4.56
C VAL A 331 -9.39 0.73 -4.43
N LEU A 332 -9.85 0.22 -5.59
CA LEU A 332 -10.82 -0.87 -5.67
C LEU A 332 -10.17 -2.26 -5.73
N GLY A 333 -8.89 -2.32 -6.11
CA GLY A 333 -8.12 -3.54 -6.24
C GLY A 333 -7.29 -3.57 -7.51
N ARG A 334 -6.57 -4.69 -7.72
CA ARG A 334 -5.67 -4.85 -8.86
C ARG A 334 -6.36 -5.51 -10.05
N SER A 335 -5.87 -5.22 -11.24
CA SER A 335 -6.34 -5.85 -12.48
C SER A 335 -6.00 -7.35 -12.54
N ASP A 336 -4.88 -7.77 -11.92
CA ASP A 336 -4.47 -9.16 -11.78
C ASP A 336 -5.16 -9.89 -10.60
N ASP A 337 -5.85 -9.16 -9.71
CA ASP A 337 -6.72 -9.69 -8.65
C ASP A 337 -8.19 -9.86 -9.10
N VAL A 338 -8.50 -9.58 -10.37
CA VAL A 338 -9.82 -9.86 -10.92
C VAL A 338 -9.89 -11.36 -11.29
N LEU A 339 -10.77 -12.05 -10.59
CA LEU A 339 -11.03 -13.47 -10.80
C LEU A 339 -12.23 -13.64 -11.75
N ILE A 340 -12.15 -14.59 -12.68
CA ILE A 340 -13.27 -14.88 -13.60
C ILE A 340 -13.91 -16.19 -13.17
N SER A 341 -15.03 -16.11 -12.45
CA SER A 341 -15.76 -17.29 -11.96
C SER A 341 -17.11 -17.40 -12.66
N GLY A 342 -17.33 -18.51 -13.37
CA GLY A 342 -18.57 -18.71 -14.12
C GLY A 342 -18.85 -17.63 -15.18
N GLY A 343 -17.80 -17.02 -15.75
CA GLY A 343 -17.91 -15.93 -16.72
C GLY A 343 -18.12 -14.55 -16.11
N VAL A 344 -18.25 -14.44 -14.79
CA VAL A 344 -18.41 -13.17 -14.06
C VAL A 344 -17.04 -12.69 -13.56
N LYS A 345 -16.72 -11.41 -13.77
CA LYS A 345 -15.52 -10.77 -13.23
C LYS A 345 -15.75 -10.33 -11.80
N ILE A 346 -14.92 -10.82 -10.88
CA ILE A 346 -15.05 -10.62 -9.44
C ILE A 346 -13.74 -10.06 -8.92
N SER A 347 -13.80 -8.93 -8.22
CA SER A 347 -12.64 -8.40 -7.50
C SER A 347 -12.37 -9.23 -6.24
N ALA A 348 -11.22 -9.87 -6.16
CA ALA A 348 -10.77 -10.56 -4.96
C ALA A 348 -10.74 -9.62 -3.75
N ARG A 349 -10.34 -8.36 -3.96
CA ARG A 349 -10.33 -7.34 -2.90
C ARG A 349 -11.73 -7.00 -2.41
N ALA A 350 -12.72 -6.85 -3.31
CA ALA A 350 -14.10 -6.59 -2.90
C ALA A 350 -14.65 -7.73 -2.02
N VAL A 351 -14.35 -8.98 -2.39
CA VAL A 351 -14.73 -10.14 -1.56
C VAL A 351 -14.03 -10.09 -0.19
N ALA A 352 -12.74 -9.80 -0.15
CA ALA A 352 -11.99 -9.68 1.10
C ALA A 352 -12.58 -8.57 1.99
N THR A 353 -12.90 -7.41 1.43
CA THR A 353 -13.53 -6.29 2.17
C THR A 353 -14.84 -6.71 2.82
N VAL A 354 -15.71 -7.41 2.07
CA VAL A 354 -17.01 -7.90 2.61
C VAL A 354 -16.81 -8.91 3.75
N LEU A 355 -15.77 -9.75 3.66
CA LEU A 355 -15.43 -10.68 4.74
C LEU A 355 -14.90 -9.93 5.99
N GLU A 356 -14.04 -8.94 5.77
CA GLU A 356 -13.42 -8.10 6.81
C GLU A 356 -14.43 -7.18 7.53
N GLU A 357 -15.59 -6.89 6.94
CA GLU A 357 -16.68 -6.15 7.62
C GLU A 357 -17.38 -6.97 8.74
N HIS A 358 -17.09 -8.25 8.87
CA HIS A 358 -17.66 -9.05 9.93
C HIS A 358 -16.81 -8.90 11.21
N PRO A 359 -17.39 -8.54 12.39
CA PRO A 359 -16.64 -8.21 13.60
C PRO A 359 -15.70 -9.30 14.11
N ALA A 360 -15.96 -10.56 13.76
CA ALA A 360 -15.09 -11.68 14.13
C ALA A 360 -13.88 -11.85 13.20
N VAL A 361 -13.86 -11.21 12.04
CA VAL A 361 -12.80 -11.36 11.03
C VAL A 361 -11.76 -10.27 11.20
N ARG A 362 -10.51 -10.66 11.46
CA ARG A 362 -9.38 -9.73 11.55
C ARG A 362 -8.84 -9.36 10.18
N GLU A 363 -8.60 -10.36 9.34
CA GLU A 363 -8.05 -10.20 7.98
C GLU A 363 -8.62 -11.26 7.05
N ALA A 364 -8.73 -10.94 5.76
CA ALA A 364 -9.15 -11.86 4.71
C ALA A 364 -8.19 -11.86 3.52
N CYS A 365 -7.90 -13.04 2.98
CA CYS A 365 -7.14 -13.23 1.74
C CYS A 365 -7.95 -14.06 0.77
N VAL A 366 -8.16 -13.53 -0.46
CA VAL A 366 -8.99 -14.17 -1.49
C VAL A 366 -8.15 -14.52 -2.69
N VAL A 367 -8.29 -15.74 -3.18
CA VAL A 367 -7.57 -16.27 -4.34
C VAL A 367 -8.53 -17.02 -5.27
N GLY A 368 -8.11 -17.25 -6.51
CA GLY A 368 -8.85 -18.09 -7.46
C GLY A 368 -8.21 -19.46 -7.58
N LEU A 369 -8.96 -20.52 -7.37
CA LEU A 369 -8.53 -21.91 -7.57
C LEU A 369 -9.05 -22.46 -8.90
N PRO A 370 -8.28 -23.29 -9.63
CA PRO A 370 -8.77 -23.95 -10.82
C PRO A 370 -9.98 -24.83 -10.50
N ASP A 371 -11.05 -24.68 -11.25
CA ASP A 371 -12.29 -25.45 -11.08
C ASP A 371 -12.90 -25.84 -12.42
N ALA A 372 -13.35 -27.07 -12.53
CA ALA A 372 -13.90 -27.64 -13.79
C ALA A 372 -15.26 -27.02 -14.18
N ARG A 373 -16.06 -26.55 -13.19
CA ARG A 373 -17.40 -26.01 -13.41
C ARG A 373 -17.38 -24.50 -13.62
N TRP A 374 -16.53 -23.80 -12.84
CA TRP A 374 -16.51 -22.35 -12.79
C TRP A 374 -15.33 -21.74 -13.58
N GLY A 375 -14.41 -22.58 -14.09
CA GLY A 375 -13.11 -22.16 -14.62
C GLY A 375 -12.19 -21.74 -13.48
N THR A 376 -12.69 -20.84 -12.62
CA THR A 376 -12.02 -20.42 -11.38
C THR A 376 -13.05 -20.40 -10.24
N ALA A 377 -12.80 -21.14 -9.17
CA ALA A 377 -13.55 -21.05 -7.92
C ALA A 377 -12.95 -19.95 -7.04
N ILE A 378 -13.80 -19.08 -6.48
CA ILE A 378 -13.37 -18.13 -5.47
C ILE A 378 -13.07 -18.90 -4.18
N ALA A 379 -11.87 -18.72 -3.64
CA ALA A 379 -11.46 -19.29 -2.36
C ALA A 379 -10.97 -18.17 -1.42
N ALA A 380 -11.25 -18.29 -0.14
CA ALA A 380 -10.88 -17.33 0.86
C ALA A 380 -10.28 -17.99 2.10
N ALA A 381 -9.27 -17.36 2.68
CA ALA A 381 -8.81 -17.61 4.04
C ALA A 381 -9.10 -16.39 4.89
N VAL A 382 -9.51 -16.60 6.13
CA VAL A 382 -9.72 -15.53 7.11
C VAL A 382 -8.97 -15.85 8.41
N THR A 383 -8.50 -14.82 9.09
CA THR A 383 -8.06 -14.90 10.50
C THR A 383 -9.09 -14.22 11.37
N LEU A 384 -9.21 -14.65 12.61
CA LEU A 384 -10.21 -14.11 13.55
C LEU A 384 -9.57 -13.15 14.54
N VAL A 385 -10.37 -12.22 15.05
CA VAL A 385 -9.96 -11.37 16.19
C VAL A 385 -9.80 -12.24 17.44
N PRO A 386 -8.88 -11.94 18.37
CA PRO A 386 -8.62 -12.76 19.55
C PRO A 386 -9.87 -13.01 20.42
N SER A 387 -10.75 -12.03 20.51
CA SER A 387 -12.03 -12.14 21.26
C SER A 387 -13.03 -13.14 20.65
N ALA A 388 -12.86 -13.47 19.37
CA ALA A 388 -13.69 -14.45 18.66
C ALA A 388 -13.12 -15.88 18.71
N ILE A 389 -11.87 -16.03 19.19
CA ILE A 389 -11.21 -17.33 19.38
C ILE A 389 -11.61 -17.85 20.75
N SER A 390 -12.67 -18.67 20.84
CA SER A 390 -13.00 -19.35 22.09
C SER A 390 -12.14 -20.62 22.25
N ASP A 391 -11.71 -20.94 23.49
CA ASP A 391 -10.95 -22.16 23.85
C ASP A 391 -11.66 -23.49 23.50
N SER A 392 -12.91 -23.39 23.10
CA SER A 392 -13.75 -24.49 22.62
C SER A 392 -14.26 -24.20 21.20
N ALA A 393 -13.38 -23.73 20.28
CA ALA A 393 -13.76 -23.57 18.88
C ALA A 393 -14.22 -24.91 18.31
N SER A 394 -15.52 -25.21 18.52
CA SER A 394 -16.11 -26.39 17.94
C SER A 394 -16.15 -26.20 16.42
N THR A 395 -15.86 -27.24 15.68
CA THR A 395 -15.99 -27.28 14.22
C THR A 395 -17.31 -26.68 13.74
N VAL A 396 -18.37 -26.84 14.54
CA VAL A 396 -19.73 -26.33 14.29
C VAL A 396 -19.77 -24.78 14.25
N LEU A 397 -19.13 -24.10 15.21
CA LEU A 397 -19.11 -22.62 15.22
C LEU A 397 -18.33 -22.04 14.02
N ASN A 398 -17.26 -22.72 13.62
CA ASN A 398 -16.51 -22.34 12.44
C ASN A 398 -17.32 -22.55 11.15
N GLU A 399 -18.09 -23.64 11.05
CA GLU A 399 -18.97 -23.90 9.91
C GLU A 399 -20.13 -22.88 9.82
N GLU A 400 -20.73 -22.50 10.95
CA GLU A 400 -21.77 -21.47 11.01
C GLU A 400 -21.21 -20.09 10.59
N LEU A 401 -20.04 -19.70 11.09
CA LEU A 401 -19.38 -18.45 10.68
C LEU A 401 -19.05 -18.47 9.18
N CYS A 402 -18.50 -19.56 8.65
CA CYS A 402 -18.22 -19.69 7.23
C CYS A 402 -19.48 -19.58 6.38
N ALA A 403 -20.60 -20.17 6.83
CA ALA A 403 -21.89 -20.08 6.15
C ALA A 403 -22.42 -18.63 6.14
N LEU A 404 -22.31 -17.92 7.27
CA LEU A 404 -22.70 -16.52 7.39
C LEU A 404 -21.85 -15.62 6.48
N LEU A 405 -20.53 -15.79 6.47
CA LEU A 405 -19.62 -15.02 5.63
C LEU A 405 -19.90 -15.24 4.12
N ARG A 406 -20.19 -16.47 3.70
CA ARG A 406 -20.62 -16.75 2.32
C ARG A 406 -21.95 -16.08 1.97
N ALA A 407 -22.90 -16.08 2.90
CA ALA A 407 -24.19 -15.42 2.72
C ALA A 407 -24.03 -13.91 2.52
N ARG A 408 -23.17 -13.24 3.32
CA ARG A 408 -22.85 -11.82 3.16
C ARG A 408 -22.22 -11.51 1.79
N CYS A 409 -21.28 -12.34 1.34
CA CYS A 409 -20.71 -12.16 0.00
C CYS A 409 -21.77 -12.32 -1.10
N THR A 410 -22.70 -13.27 -0.93
CA THR A 410 -23.82 -13.45 -1.89
C THR A 410 -24.74 -12.23 -1.89
N GLU A 411 -25.10 -11.70 -0.73
CA GLU A 411 -25.98 -10.55 -0.59
C GLU A 411 -25.37 -9.26 -1.20
N LYS A 412 -24.09 -8.99 -0.89
CA LYS A 412 -23.44 -7.74 -1.29
C LYS A 412 -22.85 -7.75 -2.70
N LEU A 413 -22.34 -8.91 -3.16
CA LEU A 413 -21.59 -9.02 -4.41
C LEU A 413 -22.19 -10.01 -5.41
N GLY A 414 -23.26 -10.69 -5.03
CA GLY A 414 -23.91 -11.72 -5.84
C GLY A 414 -23.32 -13.12 -5.65
N ALA A 415 -24.08 -14.14 -5.99
CA ALA A 415 -23.76 -15.55 -5.79
C ALA A 415 -22.43 -16.03 -6.42
N PRO A 416 -21.97 -15.52 -7.58
CA PRO A 416 -20.67 -15.90 -8.13
C PRO A 416 -19.49 -15.50 -7.22
N ALA A 417 -19.60 -14.39 -6.47
CA ALA A 417 -18.55 -13.85 -5.59
C ALA A 417 -18.44 -14.61 -4.25
N ALA A 418 -19.44 -15.41 -3.88
CA ALA A 418 -19.39 -16.18 -2.65
C ALA A 418 -18.26 -17.24 -2.72
N PRO A 419 -17.34 -17.28 -1.74
CA PRO A 419 -16.25 -18.25 -1.71
C PRO A 419 -16.75 -19.68 -1.71
N LYS A 420 -16.24 -20.50 -2.63
CA LYS A 420 -16.55 -21.95 -2.71
C LYS A 420 -15.74 -22.71 -1.66
N GLN A 421 -14.53 -22.26 -1.40
CA GLN A 421 -13.70 -22.68 -0.27
C GLN A 421 -13.50 -21.48 0.67
N LEU A 422 -13.73 -21.69 1.97
CA LEU A 422 -13.47 -20.70 3.02
C LEU A 422 -12.85 -21.42 4.20
N SER A 423 -11.60 -21.07 4.53
CA SER A 423 -10.84 -21.65 5.64
C SER A 423 -10.51 -20.58 6.67
N ILE A 424 -10.65 -20.93 7.95
CA ILE A 424 -10.22 -20.10 9.09
C ILE A 424 -8.81 -20.54 9.47
N LEU A 425 -7.86 -19.61 9.40
CA LEU A 425 -6.47 -19.83 9.79
C LEU A 425 -6.17 -19.13 11.12
N PRO A 426 -5.33 -19.71 11.99
CA PRO A 426 -4.93 -19.04 13.24
C PRO A 426 -4.22 -17.72 12.96
N ASP A 427 -3.28 -17.73 12.00
CA ASP A 427 -2.58 -16.58 11.48
C ASP A 427 -2.27 -16.79 10.00
N PHE A 428 -2.08 -15.68 9.25
CA PHE A 428 -1.58 -15.79 7.88
C PHE A 428 -0.07 -16.03 7.85
N PRO A 429 0.43 -16.91 6.96
CA PRO A 429 1.82 -16.90 6.58
C PRO A 429 2.17 -15.53 6.00
N LEU A 430 3.32 -14.97 6.42
CA LEU A 430 3.74 -13.63 6.04
C LEU A 430 4.99 -13.68 5.16
N THR A 431 5.03 -12.81 4.17
CA THR A 431 6.25 -12.51 3.41
C THR A 431 7.27 -11.78 4.29
N SER A 432 8.50 -11.62 3.82
CA SER A 432 9.54 -10.82 4.48
C SER A 432 9.15 -9.34 4.67
N THR A 433 8.10 -8.87 3.97
CA THR A 433 7.54 -7.51 4.12
C THR A 433 6.45 -7.39 5.18
N GLY A 434 6.10 -8.49 5.85
CA GLY A 434 4.97 -8.52 6.79
C GLY A 434 3.59 -8.53 6.13
N LYS A 435 3.52 -8.78 4.81
CA LYS A 435 2.26 -8.96 4.08
C LYS A 435 1.85 -10.43 4.05
N PRO A 436 0.54 -10.74 3.96
CA PRO A 436 0.09 -12.12 3.74
C PRO A 436 0.78 -12.75 2.51
N ASP A 437 1.36 -13.93 2.71
CA ASP A 437 1.95 -14.71 1.62
C ASP A 437 0.85 -15.42 0.83
N ARG A 438 0.40 -14.75 -0.23
CA ARG A 438 -0.70 -15.26 -1.08
C ARG A 438 -0.37 -16.59 -1.74
N ALA A 439 0.90 -16.88 -2.02
CA ALA A 439 1.30 -18.12 -2.65
C ALA A 439 1.15 -19.30 -1.68
N GLU A 440 1.54 -19.11 -0.42
CA GLU A 440 1.38 -20.10 0.62
C GLU A 440 -0.10 -20.26 1.01
N ILE A 441 -0.85 -19.17 1.15
CA ILE A 441 -2.30 -19.20 1.39
C ILE A 441 -3.02 -19.93 0.25
N TYR A 442 -2.64 -19.68 -1.01
CA TYR A 442 -3.16 -20.41 -2.16
C TYR A 442 -2.93 -21.91 -2.02
N SER A 443 -1.72 -22.31 -1.63
CA SER A 443 -1.35 -23.73 -1.47
C SER A 443 -2.18 -24.41 -0.37
N ILE A 444 -2.47 -23.70 0.72
CA ILE A 444 -3.35 -24.19 1.80
C ILE A 444 -4.77 -24.40 1.27
N LEU A 445 -5.33 -23.36 0.65
CA LEU A 445 -6.72 -23.38 0.14
C LEU A 445 -6.92 -24.40 -0.99
N ASP A 446 -5.94 -24.57 -1.90
CA ASP A 446 -6.01 -25.56 -2.97
C ASP A 446 -6.01 -26.99 -2.42
N ARG A 447 -5.22 -27.26 -1.39
CA ARG A 447 -5.22 -28.54 -0.69
C ARG A 447 -6.58 -28.83 -0.05
N ASP A 448 -7.13 -27.87 0.70
CA ASP A 448 -8.41 -28.00 1.37
C ASP A 448 -9.55 -28.18 0.36
N TYR A 449 -9.52 -27.43 -0.74
CA TYR A 449 -10.53 -27.51 -1.81
C TYR A 449 -10.55 -28.86 -2.53
N ARG A 450 -9.40 -29.50 -2.71
CA ARG A 450 -9.30 -30.82 -3.36
C ARG A 450 -9.68 -31.98 -2.45
N GLN A 451 -9.73 -31.77 -1.14
CA GLN A 451 -10.07 -32.80 -0.14
C GLN A 451 -11.55 -32.78 0.24
N GLY A 452 -12.28 -31.71 -0.02
CA GLY A 452 -13.71 -31.55 0.21
C GLY A 452 -14.52 -31.77 -1.06
#